data_d2bfd338fd0efb4776b07cf05f2d6da8
#
_entry.id   d2bfd338fd0efb4776b07cf05f2d6da8
#
_cell.length_a   1.000
_cell.length_b   1.000
_cell.length_c   1.000
_cell.angle_alpha   90.00
_cell.angle_beta   90.00
_cell.angle_gamma   90.00
#
_symmetry.space_group_name_H-M   'P 1'
#
loop_
_entity.id
_entity.type
_entity.pdbx_description
1 polymer ?
#
loop_
_entity_poly.entity_id
_entity_poly.type
_entity_poly.pdbx_seq_one_letter_code
_entity_poly.pdbx_strand_id
1 'polypeptide(L)'
;MLSRLRTSWSLRPRVSVCRWAYTKVKGRPLMLNPRTNKGMAFTLQERQILGIHGMLPPKVESQDIQAMRFQKNLKKMTDPLEKYIYLMGIQERNERLFYRVLMEDIEELMPIVYTPTVGLACTQYGHIFRKPKGLFISILDRGHVRSILDNWPETSVAAVVVTDGERILGLGDLGCYGMGIPVGKLCLYTACAGIRPEKCLPVVIDVGTDNETLLKDPFYMGLYQRRDRSQAYDDLIDEFMEAVVEKYGQDTLIQFEDFGNHNAFRFLRKYREKYCTFNDDIQGTASVALAGLLAAQRAIGKPLTEHRVLFLGAGEAALGIASLIVMAMMELGLTQAEAREKIWMYDAHGLLVKDRAHKTDANQEVFLHDSPGTVQTFLDAVNTIKPTAIIGVAGAGPLFTHDVIKAMGSLNERPIIFALSNPTNKAECTAEEAYTITNGRCLFASGSPFDAVTLSDGRVFIPGQGNNAYIFPGVAMAVVLSGVRHICDTVFLEAAKTLA
;
A
#
# COMPACT_ATOMS: atom_id res chain seq x y z
N MET A 1 -33.96 -23.92 11.98
CA MET A 1 -33.67 -25.24 11.36
C MET A 1 -32.53 -25.09 10.38
N LEU A 2 -31.30 -24.96 10.87
CA LEU A 2 -30.06 -25.00 10.09
C LEU A 2 -28.95 -25.46 11.03
N SER A 3 -29.02 -26.74 11.34
CA SER A 3 -27.94 -27.47 12.02
C SER A 3 -27.48 -28.57 11.06
N ARG A 4 -26.16 -28.74 11.00
CA ARG A 4 -25.39 -29.82 10.37
C ARG A 4 -24.94 -29.55 8.93
N LEU A 5 -23.70 -29.06 8.84
CA LEU A 5 -22.67 -29.60 7.97
C LEU A 5 -21.31 -29.34 8.61
N ARG A 6 -21.00 -30.15 9.63
CA ARG A 6 -19.59 -30.38 10.06
C ARG A 6 -19.05 -31.45 9.13
N THR A 7 -18.38 -31.08 8.07
CA THR A 7 -17.50 -31.99 7.35
C THR A 7 -16.18 -32.06 8.11
N SER A 8 -15.96 -33.14 8.81
CA SER A 8 -14.71 -33.52 9.41
C SER A 8 -13.68 -33.73 8.29
N TRP A 9 -12.82 -32.76 8.08
CA TRP A 9 -11.60 -32.97 7.31
C TRP A 9 -10.62 -33.75 8.20
N SER A 10 -10.57 -35.08 8.02
CA SER A 10 -9.52 -35.90 8.56
C SER A 10 -8.21 -35.51 7.87
N LEU A 11 -7.39 -34.71 8.54
CA LEU A 11 -6.00 -34.48 8.18
C LEU A 11 -5.25 -35.82 8.31
N ARG A 12 -5.24 -36.60 7.24
CA ARG A 12 -4.20 -37.61 7.07
C ARG A 12 -2.88 -36.87 6.96
N PRO A 13 -1.85 -37.21 7.73
CA PRO A 13 -0.52 -36.64 7.55
C PRO A 13 -0.08 -36.97 6.12
N ARG A 14 -0.12 -35.99 5.23
CA ARG A 14 0.61 -36.09 3.95
C ARG A 14 2.07 -36.20 4.32
N VAL A 15 2.63 -37.40 4.19
CA VAL A 15 4.07 -37.57 4.15
C VAL A 15 4.57 -36.66 3.05
N SER A 16 5.09 -35.50 3.45
CA SER A 16 5.77 -34.59 2.55
C SER A 16 6.98 -35.34 2.04
N VAL A 17 6.88 -35.87 0.83
CA VAL A 17 8.06 -36.32 0.10
C VAL A 17 8.90 -35.03 -0.07
N CYS A 18 9.92 -34.89 0.78
CA CYS A 18 10.90 -33.83 0.64
C CYS A 18 11.51 -33.94 -0.76
N ARG A 19 10.99 -33.13 -1.70
CA ARG A 19 11.72 -32.87 -2.93
C ARG A 19 13.02 -32.19 -2.51
N TRP A 20 14.09 -32.93 -2.54
CA TRP A 20 15.45 -32.43 -2.33
C TRP A 20 15.67 -31.31 -3.37
N ALA A 21 15.61 -30.06 -2.93
CA ALA A 21 16.08 -28.98 -3.76
C ALA A 21 17.59 -29.21 -3.96
N TYR A 22 17.98 -29.65 -5.13
CA TYR A 22 19.37 -29.87 -5.48
C TYR A 22 20.05 -28.49 -5.54
N THR A 23 20.63 -28.06 -4.43
CA THR A 23 21.52 -26.90 -4.45
C THR A 23 22.93 -27.36 -4.72
N LYS A 24 23.59 -26.74 -5.70
CA LYS A 24 25.02 -26.94 -5.95
C LYS A 24 25.89 -26.23 -4.90
N VAL A 25 25.31 -25.30 -4.14
CA VAL A 25 26.00 -24.51 -3.12
C VAL A 25 26.10 -25.32 -1.82
N LYS A 26 27.32 -25.40 -1.26
CA LYS A 26 27.62 -26.12 -0.01
C LYS A 26 28.40 -25.23 0.96
N GLY A 27 28.50 -25.68 2.21
CA GLY A 27 29.31 -25.02 3.21
C GLY A 27 28.77 -23.66 3.66
N ARG A 28 29.67 -22.77 4.04
CA ARG A 28 29.32 -21.45 4.56
C ARG A 28 28.49 -20.60 3.60
N PRO A 29 28.74 -20.56 2.27
CA PRO A 29 27.88 -19.82 1.33
C PRO A 29 26.42 -20.22 1.35
N LEU A 30 26.10 -21.52 1.57
CA LEU A 30 24.73 -22.00 1.75
C LEU A 30 24.04 -21.35 2.96
N MET A 31 24.77 -21.21 4.07
CA MET A 31 24.25 -20.63 5.32
C MET A 31 24.13 -19.10 5.24
N LEU A 32 24.93 -18.45 4.40
CA LEU A 32 24.90 -16.99 4.21
C LEU A 32 23.77 -16.55 3.27
N ASN A 33 23.24 -17.46 2.47
CA ASN A 33 22.11 -17.16 1.58
C ASN A 33 20.79 -17.36 2.35
N PRO A 34 20.00 -16.30 2.57
CA PRO A 34 18.76 -16.36 3.36
C PRO A 34 17.71 -17.32 2.80
N ARG A 35 17.73 -17.61 1.50
CA ARG A 35 16.79 -18.54 0.84
C ARG A 35 17.10 -19.99 1.11
N THR A 36 18.38 -20.33 1.22
CA THR A 36 18.84 -21.72 1.46
C THR A 36 19.10 -22.00 2.93
N ASN A 37 19.30 -20.96 3.74
CA ASN A 37 19.56 -21.09 5.15
C ASN A 37 18.29 -21.53 5.91
N LYS A 38 18.36 -22.70 6.55
CA LYS A 38 17.31 -23.22 7.43
C LYS A 38 17.66 -23.03 8.91
N GLY A 39 18.82 -22.41 9.21
CA GLY A 39 19.33 -22.28 10.58
C GLY A 39 19.44 -23.62 11.28
N MET A 40 18.92 -23.70 12.48
CA MET A 40 18.96 -24.93 13.30
C MET A 40 18.05 -26.08 12.78
N ALA A 41 17.23 -25.81 11.74
CA ALA A 41 16.36 -26.84 11.16
C ALA A 41 17.06 -27.74 10.14
N PHE A 42 18.32 -27.49 9.80
CA PHE A 42 19.09 -28.47 9.05
C PHE A 42 19.23 -29.76 9.86
N THR A 43 18.73 -30.88 9.30
CA THR A 43 18.89 -32.21 9.90
C THR A 43 20.35 -32.63 9.94
N LEU A 44 20.71 -33.59 10.77
CA LEU A 44 22.07 -34.09 10.85
C LEU A 44 22.59 -34.59 9.49
N GLN A 45 21.75 -35.32 8.76
CA GLN A 45 22.07 -35.81 7.41
C GLN A 45 22.31 -34.63 6.43
N GLU A 46 21.45 -33.61 6.45
CA GLU A 46 21.66 -32.42 5.61
C GLU A 46 22.95 -31.69 5.96
N ARG A 47 23.28 -31.57 7.25
CA ARG A 47 24.53 -30.93 7.70
C ARG A 47 25.77 -31.65 7.16
N GLN A 48 25.73 -32.99 7.14
CA GLN A 48 26.81 -33.80 6.60
C GLN A 48 26.94 -33.66 5.09
N ILE A 49 25.84 -33.85 4.34
CA ILE A 49 25.83 -33.78 2.86
C ILE A 49 26.19 -32.39 2.34
N LEU A 50 25.71 -31.34 3.01
CA LEU A 50 25.90 -29.96 2.61
C LEU A 50 27.22 -29.35 3.14
N GLY A 51 28.02 -30.09 3.87
CA GLY A 51 29.32 -29.64 4.38
C GLY A 51 29.24 -28.55 5.44
N ILE A 52 28.17 -28.54 6.25
CA ILE A 52 27.95 -27.61 7.36
C ILE A 52 27.94 -28.28 8.74
N HIS A 53 28.32 -29.58 8.79
CA HIS A 53 28.42 -30.29 10.04
C HIS A 53 29.50 -29.68 10.93
N GLY A 54 29.16 -29.43 12.20
CA GLY A 54 30.04 -28.69 13.13
C GLY A 54 29.95 -27.18 13.08
N MET A 55 29.32 -26.59 12.03
CA MET A 55 29.10 -25.15 11.94
C MET A 55 27.84 -24.66 12.67
N LEU A 56 26.98 -25.59 13.09
CA LEU A 56 25.76 -25.33 13.84
C LEU A 56 25.81 -26.06 15.19
N PRO A 57 25.16 -25.49 16.23
CA PRO A 57 24.98 -26.20 17.49
C PRO A 57 24.38 -27.60 17.27
N PRO A 58 24.67 -28.61 18.15
CA PRO A 58 24.29 -30.00 17.90
C PRO A 58 22.79 -30.23 17.77
N LYS A 59 21.98 -29.48 18.48
CA LYS A 59 20.52 -29.60 18.45
C LYS A 59 19.97 -29.34 17.05
N VAL A 60 19.07 -30.21 16.60
CA VAL A 60 18.20 -29.95 15.45
C VAL A 60 16.88 -29.40 15.97
N GLU A 61 16.48 -28.24 15.50
CA GLU A 61 15.22 -27.58 15.88
C GLU A 61 14.24 -27.59 14.72
N SER A 62 12.95 -27.77 15.01
CA SER A 62 11.92 -27.54 14.01
C SER A 62 11.81 -26.04 13.69
N GLN A 63 11.20 -25.72 12.55
CA GLN A 63 10.90 -24.33 12.20
C GLN A 63 9.96 -23.68 13.23
N ASP A 64 9.05 -24.47 13.83
CA ASP A 64 8.12 -23.99 14.86
C ASP A 64 8.84 -23.52 16.12
N ILE A 65 9.87 -24.25 16.56
CA ILE A 65 10.72 -23.83 17.70
C ILE A 65 11.46 -22.54 17.38
N GLN A 66 11.94 -22.38 16.15
CA GLN A 66 12.60 -21.13 15.72
C GLN A 66 11.60 -19.97 15.68
N ALA A 67 10.39 -20.19 15.15
CA ALA A 67 9.32 -19.18 15.12
C ALA A 67 8.91 -18.79 16.55
N MET A 68 8.69 -19.75 17.44
CA MET A 68 8.37 -19.50 18.84
C MET A 68 9.45 -18.66 19.55
N ARG A 69 10.73 -18.97 19.32
CA ARG A 69 11.85 -18.17 19.87
C ARG A 69 11.79 -16.73 19.34
N PHE A 70 11.54 -16.59 18.06
CA PHE A 70 11.44 -15.28 17.42
C PHE A 70 10.31 -14.47 18.01
N GLN A 71 9.09 -15.01 18.06
CA GLN A 71 7.91 -14.37 18.65
C GLN A 71 8.12 -13.99 20.12
N LYS A 72 8.73 -14.87 20.92
CA LYS A 72 9.08 -14.57 22.31
C LYS A 72 9.99 -13.33 22.45
N ASN A 73 10.94 -13.17 21.55
CA ASN A 73 11.82 -12.00 21.55
C ASN A 73 11.11 -10.74 21.06
N LEU A 74 10.30 -10.87 20.00
CA LEU A 74 9.53 -9.76 19.44
C LEU A 74 8.55 -9.17 20.47
N LYS A 75 7.87 -10.02 21.26
CA LYS A 75 6.94 -9.60 22.33
C LYS A 75 7.62 -8.84 23.48
N LYS A 76 8.94 -8.91 23.63
CA LYS A 76 9.68 -8.12 24.62
C LYS A 76 10.00 -6.70 24.15
N MET A 77 9.90 -6.46 22.85
CA MET A 77 10.17 -5.17 22.24
C MET A 77 8.88 -4.33 22.29
N THR A 78 9.00 -3.09 22.68
CA THR A 78 7.87 -2.14 22.76
C THR A 78 7.89 -1.17 21.59
N ASP A 79 9.08 -0.79 21.11
CA ASP A 79 9.24 0.13 19.99
C ASP A 79 8.95 -0.56 18.65
N PRO A 80 8.00 -0.04 17.83
CA PRO A 80 7.71 -0.57 16.52
C PRO A 80 8.91 -0.58 15.55
N LEU A 81 9.80 0.42 15.63
CA LEU A 81 10.98 0.48 14.78
C LEU A 81 11.99 -0.62 15.15
N GLU A 82 12.18 -0.90 16.44
CA GLU A 82 13.02 -2.03 16.88
C GLU A 82 12.43 -3.37 16.42
N LYS A 83 11.09 -3.53 16.47
CA LYS A 83 10.41 -4.71 15.92
C LYS A 83 10.66 -4.84 14.41
N TYR A 84 10.56 -3.73 13.66
CA TYR A 84 10.86 -3.69 12.23
C TYR A 84 12.29 -4.15 11.93
N ILE A 85 13.28 -3.56 12.61
CA ILE A 85 14.70 -3.91 12.45
C ILE A 85 14.93 -5.40 12.74
N TYR A 86 14.30 -5.92 13.79
CA TYR A 86 14.43 -7.33 14.17
C TYR A 86 13.81 -8.27 13.12
N LEU A 87 12.62 -7.94 12.59
CA LEU A 87 11.96 -8.67 11.50
C LEU A 87 12.80 -8.66 10.22
N MET A 88 13.29 -7.49 9.80
CA MET A 88 14.14 -7.36 8.62
C MET A 88 15.44 -8.16 8.78
N GLY A 89 16.01 -8.21 9.97
CA GLY A 89 17.20 -8.99 10.27
C GLY A 89 16.98 -10.50 10.12
N ILE A 90 15.77 -11.02 10.35
CA ILE A 90 15.45 -12.43 10.05
C ILE A 90 15.28 -12.65 8.54
N GLN A 91 14.63 -11.74 7.83
CA GLN A 91 14.51 -11.83 6.36
C GLN A 91 15.89 -11.95 5.70
N GLU A 92 16.88 -11.21 6.20
CA GLU A 92 18.25 -11.21 5.69
C GLU A 92 19.04 -12.50 6.00
N ARG A 93 18.63 -13.29 6.99
CA ARG A 93 19.33 -14.49 7.44
C ARG A 93 18.59 -15.78 7.11
N ASN A 94 17.27 -15.78 7.22
CA ASN A 94 16.41 -16.94 7.02
C ASN A 94 15.04 -16.48 6.51
N GLU A 95 14.94 -16.30 5.19
CA GLU A 95 13.74 -15.78 4.53
C GLU A 95 12.51 -16.67 4.77
N ARG A 96 12.70 -17.99 4.81
CA ARG A 96 11.60 -18.93 5.09
C ARG A 96 11.02 -18.75 6.50
N LEU A 97 11.89 -18.52 7.48
CA LEU A 97 11.45 -18.26 8.85
C LEU A 97 10.75 -16.90 8.94
N PHE A 98 11.26 -15.90 8.24
CA PHE A 98 10.62 -14.58 8.17
C PHE A 98 9.17 -14.69 7.67
N TYR A 99 8.95 -15.31 6.52
CA TYR A 99 7.59 -15.45 5.98
C TYR A 99 6.72 -16.38 6.83
N ARG A 100 7.28 -17.43 7.45
CA ARG A 100 6.53 -18.27 8.40
C ARG A 100 5.98 -17.43 9.56
N VAL A 101 6.81 -16.61 10.16
CA VAL A 101 6.41 -15.74 11.29
C VAL A 101 5.41 -14.68 10.84
N LEU A 102 5.70 -14.03 9.70
CA LEU A 102 4.83 -12.96 9.17
C LEU A 102 3.42 -13.48 8.82
N MET A 103 3.31 -14.66 8.20
CA MET A 103 2.02 -15.24 7.81
C MET A 103 1.25 -15.82 9.00
N GLU A 104 1.92 -16.21 10.07
CA GLU A 104 1.28 -16.77 11.27
C GLU A 104 0.56 -15.71 12.08
N ASP A 105 1.14 -14.50 12.18
CA ASP A 105 0.60 -13.36 12.92
C ASP A 105 0.47 -12.12 12.02
N ILE A 106 -0.14 -12.27 10.85
CA ILE A 106 -0.19 -11.20 9.82
C ILE A 106 -0.88 -9.93 10.32
N GLU A 107 -1.92 -10.05 11.14
CA GLU A 107 -2.65 -8.90 11.70
C GLU A 107 -1.76 -8.06 12.64
N GLU A 108 -0.95 -8.70 13.48
CA GLU A 108 -0.02 -8.02 14.40
C GLU A 108 1.20 -7.47 13.65
N LEU A 109 1.70 -8.18 12.62
CA LEU A 109 2.98 -7.90 12.01
C LEU A 109 2.89 -7.05 10.73
N MET A 110 1.75 -6.99 10.07
CA MET A 110 1.57 -6.11 8.90
C MET A 110 1.84 -4.64 9.24
N PRO A 111 1.33 -4.06 10.33
CA PRO A 111 1.63 -2.68 10.71
C PRO A 111 3.11 -2.43 11.03
N ILE A 112 3.88 -3.48 11.25
CA ILE A 112 5.34 -3.38 11.48
C ILE A 112 6.11 -3.43 10.16
N VAL A 113 5.84 -4.40 9.30
CA VAL A 113 6.56 -4.54 8.01
C VAL A 113 6.08 -3.55 6.95
N TYR A 114 4.91 -2.94 7.17
CA TYR A 114 4.30 -1.96 6.29
C TYR A 114 3.83 -0.73 7.08
N THR A 115 2.76 -0.05 6.64
CA THR A 115 2.24 1.15 7.33
C THR A 115 1.62 0.80 8.70
N PRO A 116 1.89 1.61 9.74
CA PRO A 116 2.63 2.88 9.75
C PRO A 116 4.14 2.77 9.93
N THR A 117 4.67 1.66 10.44
CA THR A 117 6.07 1.55 10.89
C THR A 117 7.09 1.70 9.76
N VAL A 118 6.77 1.21 8.54
CA VAL A 118 7.64 1.36 7.38
C VAL A 118 7.91 2.83 7.03
N GLY A 119 6.95 3.72 7.25
CA GLY A 119 7.15 5.16 7.07
C GLY A 119 8.24 5.71 8.00
N LEU A 120 8.20 5.34 9.29
CA LEU A 120 9.25 5.67 10.25
C LEU A 120 10.60 5.03 9.85
N ALA A 121 10.57 3.79 9.39
CA ALA A 121 11.78 3.11 8.90
C ALA A 121 12.40 3.84 7.69
N CYS A 122 11.59 4.40 6.77
CA CYS A 122 12.08 5.22 5.67
C CYS A 122 12.73 6.51 6.17
N THR A 123 12.16 7.22 7.15
CA THR A 123 12.79 8.44 7.71
C THR A 123 14.11 8.15 8.41
N GLN A 124 14.32 6.94 8.90
CA GLN A 124 15.53 6.50 9.61
C GLN A 124 16.41 5.57 8.76
N TYR A 125 16.16 5.47 7.46
CA TYR A 125 16.73 4.45 6.59
C TYR A 125 18.27 4.37 6.68
N GLY A 126 18.96 5.50 6.61
CA GLY A 126 20.41 5.56 6.71
C GLY A 126 20.94 5.09 8.08
N HIS A 127 20.22 5.38 9.17
CA HIS A 127 20.61 4.96 10.52
C HIS A 127 20.39 3.47 10.78
N ILE A 128 19.31 2.90 10.24
CA ILE A 128 18.95 1.50 10.45
C ILE A 128 19.50 0.55 9.38
N PHE A 129 20.19 1.10 8.38
CA PHE A 129 20.73 0.34 7.26
C PHE A 129 21.66 -0.78 7.73
N ARG A 130 21.42 -1.99 7.24
CA ARG A 130 22.23 -3.19 7.51
C ARG A 130 22.72 -3.86 6.25
N LYS A 131 21.80 -4.07 5.31
CA LYS A 131 22.05 -4.74 4.04
C LYS A 131 21.11 -4.15 2.97
N PRO A 132 21.62 -3.86 1.77
CA PRO A 132 20.78 -3.36 0.67
C PRO A 132 19.72 -4.40 0.27
N LYS A 133 18.53 -3.91 -0.08
CA LYS A 133 17.43 -4.70 -0.64
C LYS A 133 16.98 -4.02 -1.92
N GLY A 134 16.74 -4.82 -2.96
CA GLY A 134 16.30 -4.29 -4.24
C GLY A 134 17.38 -3.63 -5.08
N LEU A 135 16.95 -2.95 -6.14
CA LEU A 135 17.81 -2.20 -7.05
C LEU A 135 17.66 -0.70 -6.85
N PHE A 136 18.80 -0.03 -6.87
CA PHE A 136 18.92 1.42 -6.84
C PHE A 136 19.38 1.87 -8.23
N ILE A 137 18.50 2.57 -8.95
CA ILE A 137 18.78 3.12 -10.29
C ILE A 137 18.77 4.63 -10.16
N SER A 138 19.83 5.29 -10.56
CA SER A 138 19.94 6.74 -10.45
C SER A 138 19.80 7.43 -11.79
N ILE A 139 19.58 8.75 -11.78
CA ILE A 139 19.54 9.56 -13.00
C ILE A 139 20.90 9.50 -13.77
N LEU A 140 21.97 9.15 -13.07
CA LEU A 140 23.31 9.01 -13.65
C LEU A 140 23.46 7.71 -14.47
N ASP A 141 22.53 6.77 -14.30
CA ASP A 141 22.55 5.44 -14.93
C ASP A 141 21.80 5.39 -16.26
N ARG A 142 21.35 6.54 -16.76
CA ARG A 142 20.67 6.66 -18.05
C ARG A 142 21.50 6.06 -19.19
N GLY A 143 20.87 5.26 -20.03
CA GLY A 143 21.53 4.46 -21.07
C GLY A 143 22.12 3.13 -20.59
N HIS A 144 22.03 2.82 -19.29
CA HIS A 144 22.61 1.62 -18.67
C HIS A 144 21.64 0.83 -17.80
N VAL A 145 20.34 1.16 -17.77
CA VAL A 145 19.33 0.53 -16.89
C VAL A 145 19.27 -0.97 -17.12
N ARG A 146 19.35 -1.43 -18.38
CA ARG A 146 19.36 -2.86 -18.68
C ARG A 146 20.54 -3.59 -18.03
N SER A 147 21.72 -3.02 -18.05
CA SER A 147 22.91 -3.63 -17.43
C SER A 147 22.81 -3.68 -15.91
N ILE A 148 22.15 -2.70 -15.29
CA ILE A 148 21.86 -2.71 -13.85
C ILE A 148 20.87 -3.81 -13.51
N LEU A 149 19.79 -3.96 -14.28
CA LEU A 149 18.85 -5.06 -14.11
C LEU A 149 19.56 -6.41 -14.24
N ASP A 150 20.55 -6.56 -15.14
CA ASP A 150 21.31 -7.80 -15.32
C ASP A 150 22.16 -8.19 -14.12
N ASN A 151 22.47 -7.25 -13.22
CA ASN A 151 23.12 -7.53 -11.95
C ASN A 151 22.16 -8.17 -10.91
N TRP A 152 20.82 -8.08 -11.14
CA TRP A 152 19.88 -8.76 -10.27
C TRP A 152 19.98 -10.28 -10.45
N PRO A 153 20.19 -11.04 -9.35
CA PRO A 153 20.52 -12.47 -9.46
C PRO A 153 19.38 -13.35 -9.99
N GLU A 154 18.14 -12.82 -9.94
CA GLU A 154 16.97 -13.59 -10.38
C GLU A 154 16.68 -13.36 -11.85
N THR A 155 16.60 -14.45 -12.59
CA THR A 155 16.34 -14.43 -14.05
C THR A 155 14.87 -14.36 -14.41
N SER A 156 13.97 -14.55 -13.43
CA SER A 156 12.52 -14.57 -13.64
C SER A 156 11.82 -13.82 -12.53
N VAL A 157 11.54 -12.55 -12.80
CA VAL A 157 10.76 -11.67 -11.93
C VAL A 157 9.33 -11.59 -12.47
N ALA A 158 8.33 -11.69 -11.61
CA ALA A 158 6.92 -11.59 -11.97
C ALA A 158 6.29 -10.26 -11.52
N ALA A 159 6.85 -9.64 -10.49
CA ALA A 159 6.34 -8.40 -9.94
C ALA A 159 7.49 -7.45 -9.53
N VAL A 160 7.38 -6.23 -10.00
CA VAL A 160 8.26 -5.11 -9.65
C VAL A 160 7.41 -4.05 -8.94
N VAL A 161 7.89 -3.54 -7.81
CA VAL A 161 7.35 -2.32 -7.20
C VAL A 161 8.41 -1.26 -7.29
N VAL A 162 8.06 -0.11 -7.88
CA VAL A 162 8.98 0.99 -8.16
C VAL A 162 8.49 2.28 -7.53
N THR A 163 9.41 3.03 -6.92
CA THR A 163 9.19 4.38 -6.41
C THR A 163 10.32 5.31 -6.83
N ASP A 164 10.04 6.61 -6.97
CA ASP A 164 11.08 7.63 -7.04
C ASP A 164 11.28 8.38 -5.72
N GLY A 165 10.55 8.00 -4.70
CA GLY A 165 10.64 8.54 -3.34
C GLY A 165 10.14 9.96 -3.17
N GLU A 166 9.45 10.55 -4.17
CA GLU A 166 9.03 11.95 -4.12
C GLU A 166 7.92 12.21 -3.11
N ARG A 167 7.04 11.22 -2.88
CA ARG A 167 5.88 11.41 -2.00
C ARG A 167 5.62 10.19 -1.13
N ILE A 168 6.59 9.84 -0.30
CA ILE A 168 6.48 8.70 0.60
C ILE A 168 5.36 8.94 1.61
N LEU A 169 4.23 8.28 1.41
CA LEU A 169 3.03 8.44 2.23
C LEU A 169 2.69 9.95 2.42
N GLY A 170 2.31 10.38 3.62
CA GLY A 170 2.17 11.77 4.01
C GLY A 170 3.48 12.42 4.55
N LEU A 171 4.63 11.76 4.39
CA LEU A 171 5.93 12.23 4.91
C LEU A 171 6.68 13.13 3.91
N GLY A 172 6.27 13.11 2.64
CA GLY A 172 6.86 13.92 1.58
C GLY A 172 8.05 13.27 0.90
N ASP A 173 8.93 14.09 0.34
CA ASP A 173 10.10 13.64 -0.41
C ASP A 173 11.17 13.05 0.52
N LEU A 174 11.38 11.75 0.42
CA LEU A 174 12.44 11.00 1.11
C LEU A 174 13.50 10.46 0.13
N GLY A 175 13.35 10.71 -1.17
CA GLY A 175 14.29 10.30 -2.19
C GLY A 175 14.63 8.81 -2.11
N CYS A 176 15.92 8.49 -2.14
CA CYS A 176 16.42 7.11 -2.07
C CYS A 176 15.94 6.33 -0.83
N TYR A 177 15.65 7.01 0.29
CA TYR A 177 15.12 6.39 1.51
C TYR A 177 13.73 5.78 1.31
N GLY A 178 13.03 6.13 0.24
CA GLY A 178 11.76 5.53 -0.17
C GLY A 178 11.82 4.02 -0.43
N MET A 179 13.00 3.40 -0.59
CA MET A 179 13.15 1.95 -0.84
C MET A 179 12.41 1.07 0.19
N GLY A 180 12.22 1.53 1.42
CA GLY A 180 11.48 0.76 2.43
C GLY A 180 10.05 0.41 2.00
N ILE A 181 9.40 1.27 1.22
CA ILE A 181 8.01 1.07 0.75
C ILE A 181 7.90 -0.10 -0.24
N PRO A 182 8.64 -0.15 -1.37
CA PRO A 182 8.64 -1.31 -2.25
C PRO A 182 8.97 -2.62 -1.55
N VAL A 183 9.94 -2.61 -0.61
CA VAL A 183 10.30 -3.78 0.19
C VAL A 183 9.13 -4.26 1.04
N GLY A 184 8.46 -3.35 1.76
CA GLY A 184 7.29 -3.68 2.58
C GLY A 184 6.13 -4.23 1.74
N LYS A 185 5.81 -3.58 0.61
CA LYS A 185 4.75 -4.04 -0.31
C LYS A 185 5.01 -5.45 -0.83
N LEU A 186 6.22 -5.72 -1.28
CA LEU A 186 6.56 -7.05 -1.82
C LEU A 186 6.61 -8.13 -0.73
N CYS A 187 6.87 -7.78 0.53
CA CYS A 187 6.64 -8.70 1.65
C CYS A 187 5.17 -9.13 1.73
N LEU A 188 4.22 -8.21 1.52
CA LEU A 188 2.79 -8.53 1.50
C LEU A 188 2.36 -9.26 0.24
N TYR A 189 2.99 -9.02 -0.91
CA TYR A 189 2.78 -9.85 -2.12
C TYR A 189 3.07 -11.32 -1.85
N THR A 190 4.10 -11.60 -1.05
CA THR A 190 4.42 -12.98 -0.66
C THR A 190 3.51 -13.48 0.46
N ALA A 191 3.37 -12.71 1.54
CA ALA A 191 2.65 -13.16 2.73
C ALA A 191 1.14 -13.31 2.50
N CYS A 192 0.52 -12.39 1.74
CA CYS A 192 -0.93 -12.36 1.52
C CYS A 192 -1.36 -12.98 0.20
N ALA A 193 -0.53 -12.89 -0.85
CA ALA A 193 -0.86 -13.37 -2.20
C ALA A 193 -0.06 -14.62 -2.64
N GLY A 194 0.92 -15.08 -1.85
CA GLY A 194 1.68 -16.29 -2.15
C GLY A 194 2.64 -16.17 -3.33
N ILE A 195 2.92 -14.95 -3.82
CA ILE A 195 3.94 -14.73 -4.85
C ILE A 195 5.29 -15.00 -4.24
N ARG A 196 6.05 -15.89 -4.87
CA ARG A 196 7.36 -16.31 -4.32
C ARG A 196 8.32 -15.12 -4.25
N PRO A 197 9.08 -14.94 -3.15
CA PRO A 197 9.91 -13.76 -2.93
C PRO A 197 10.99 -13.58 -4.01
N GLU A 198 11.51 -14.67 -4.60
CA GLU A 198 12.44 -14.58 -5.72
C GLU A 198 11.82 -14.07 -7.03
N LYS A 199 10.49 -13.97 -7.09
CA LYS A 199 9.75 -13.37 -8.20
C LYS A 199 9.46 -11.89 -8.00
N CYS A 200 9.89 -11.32 -6.88
CA CYS A 200 9.62 -9.95 -6.47
C CYS A 200 10.89 -9.09 -6.55
N LEU A 201 10.77 -7.91 -7.15
CA LEU A 201 11.89 -6.97 -7.30
C LEU A 201 11.49 -5.58 -6.81
N PRO A 202 11.97 -5.12 -5.64
CA PRO A 202 11.82 -3.73 -5.23
C PRO A 202 12.84 -2.84 -5.94
N VAL A 203 12.39 -1.67 -6.41
CA VAL A 203 13.22 -0.70 -7.14
C VAL A 203 13.00 0.69 -6.61
N VAL A 204 14.07 1.45 -6.42
CA VAL A 204 14.01 2.90 -6.27
C VAL A 204 14.74 3.56 -7.44
N ILE A 205 14.12 4.60 -8.00
CA ILE A 205 14.69 5.45 -9.05
C ILE A 205 15.09 6.77 -8.39
N ASP A 206 16.38 6.93 -8.15
CA ASP A 206 16.94 8.10 -7.49
C ASP A 206 17.28 9.19 -8.51
N VAL A 207 16.46 10.22 -8.54
CA VAL A 207 16.67 11.42 -9.37
C VAL A 207 17.05 12.64 -8.52
N GLY A 208 17.46 12.42 -7.28
CA GLY A 208 17.70 13.46 -6.27
C GLY A 208 16.50 13.65 -5.35
N THR A 209 16.59 14.63 -4.47
CA THR A 209 15.53 14.99 -3.51
C THR A 209 15.47 16.49 -3.29
N ASP A 210 14.26 17.01 -3.08
CA ASP A 210 14.06 18.41 -2.68
C ASP A 210 14.05 18.58 -1.16
N ASN A 211 14.28 17.51 -0.40
CA ASN A 211 14.33 17.53 1.05
C ASN A 211 15.66 18.08 1.56
N GLU A 212 15.64 19.34 1.99
CA GLU A 212 16.82 20.07 2.51
C GLU A 212 17.49 19.38 3.71
N THR A 213 16.71 18.67 4.52
CA THR A 213 17.25 17.95 5.66
C THR A 213 18.10 16.78 5.21
N LEU A 214 17.62 16.02 4.24
CA LEU A 214 18.37 14.89 3.69
C LEU A 214 19.61 15.34 2.90
N LEU A 215 19.52 16.44 2.16
CA LEU A 215 20.68 17.00 1.44
C LEU A 215 21.81 17.47 2.36
N LYS A 216 21.53 17.63 3.67
CA LYS A 216 22.52 18.02 4.69
C LYS A 216 22.88 16.87 5.62
N ASP A 217 22.18 15.75 5.54
CA ASP A 217 22.42 14.58 6.39
C ASP A 217 23.58 13.74 5.83
N PRO A 218 24.69 13.58 6.58
CA PRO A 218 25.82 12.76 6.13
C PRO A 218 25.48 11.26 6.01
N PHE A 219 24.35 10.82 6.55
CA PHE A 219 23.88 9.44 6.44
C PHE A 219 22.93 9.21 5.27
N TYR A 220 22.56 10.28 4.55
CA TYR A 220 21.73 10.11 3.36
C TYR A 220 22.44 9.27 2.30
N MET A 221 21.77 8.27 1.78
CA MET A 221 22.35 7.27 0.87
C MET A 221 21.98 7.48 -0.61
N GLY A 222 21.24 8.54 -0.91
CA GLY A 222 20.87 8.91 -2.27
C GLY A 222 21.80 9.97 -2.87
N LEU A 223 21.44 10.45 -4.06
CA LEU A 223 22.16 11.52 -4.73
C LEU A 223 22.01 12.85 -3.96
N TYR A 224 23.14 13.48 -3.62
CA TYR A 224 23.17 14.81 -2.98
C TYR A 224 22.92 15.93 -3.99
N GLN A 225 21.75 15.92 -4.60
CA GLN A 225 21.31 16.92 -5.56
C GLN A 225 19.81 17.15 -5.49
N ARG A 226 19.36 18.31 -5.97
CA ARG A 226 17.95 18.59 -6.18
C ARG A 226 17.36 17.61 -7.18
N ARG A 227 16.07 17.33 -7.02
CA ARG A 227 15.34 16.42 -7.88
C ARG A 227 15.36 16.88 -9.33
N ASP A 228 15.79 16.00 -10.23
CA ASP A 228 15.75 16.25 -11.67
C ASP A 228 14.30 16.08 -12.16
N ARG A 229 13.77 17.12 -12.80
CA ARG A 229 12.42 17.15 -13.38
C ARG A 229 12.46 17.40 -14.88
N SER A 230 13.63 17.27 -15.49
CA SER A 230 13.85 17.48 -16.91
C SER A 230 13.41 16.27 -17.75
N GLN A 231 13.53 16.39 -19.07
CA GLN A 231 13.30 15.26 -19.98
C GLN A 231 14.18 14.06 -19.65
N ALA A 232 15.35 14.27 -19.01
CA ALA A 232 16.22 13.19 -18.59
C ALA A 232 15.56 12.22 -17.60
N TYR A 233 14.69 12.73 -16.72
CA TYR A 233 13.90 11.90 -15.83
C TYR A 233 12.89 11.05 -16.62
N ASP A 234 12.18 11.63 -17.56
CA ASP A 234 11.21 10.90 -18.39
C ASP A 234 11.90 9.81 -19.24
N ASP A 235 13.06 10.14 -19.83
CA ASP A 235 13.86 9.19 -20.59
C ASP A 235 14.32 8.01 -19.72
N LEU A 236 14.71 8.26 -18.46
CA LEU A 236 15.09 7.21 -17.52
C LEU A 236 13.93 6.28 -17.19
N ILE A 237 12.71 6.84 -16.96
CA ILE A 237 11.52 6.02 -16.70
C ILE A 237 11.14 5.21 -17.95
N ASP A 238 11.21 5.80 -19.16
CA ASP A 238 10.98 5.06 -20.41
C ASP A 238 11.95 3.88 -20.54
N GLU A 239 13.24 4.14 -20.36
CA GLU A 239 14.28 3.11 -20.41
C GLU A 239 14.06 2.01 -19.37
N PHE A 240 13.65 2.38 -18.16
CA PHE A 240 13.33 1.43 -17.10
C PHE A 240 12.17 0.50 -17.50
N MET A 241 11.07 1.07 -18.01
CA MET A 241 9.90 0.30 -18.45
C MET A 241 10.26 -0.68 -19.57
N GLU A 242 11.02 -0.22 -20.56
CA GLU A 242 11.49 -1.05 -21.67
C GLU A 242 12.44 -2.16 -21.20
N ALA A 243 13.43 -1.82 -20.38
CA ALA A 243 14.42 -2.76 -19.87
C ALA A 243 13.81 -3.87 -18.99
N VAL A 244 12.78 -3.55 -18.18
CA VAL A 244 12.07 -4.54 -17.35
C VAL A 244 11.35 -5.56 -18.23
N VAL A 245 10.57 -5.12 -19.21
CA VAL A 245 9.82 -6.04 -20.07
C VAL A 245 10.71 -6.80 -21.05
N GLU A 246 11.81 -6.20 -21.50
CA GLU A 246 12.81 -6.88 -22.33
C GLU A 246 13.48 -8.03 -21.57
N LYS A 247 13.77 -7.82 -20.27
CA LYS A 247 14.42 -8.83 -19.44
C LYS A 247 13.47 -9.91 -18.92
N TYR A 248 12.32 -9.52 -18.44
CA TYR A 248 11.42 -10.40 -17.66
C TYR A 248 10.14 -10.78 -18.39
N GLY A 249 9.76 -10.07 -19.44
CA GLY A 249 8.57 -10.34 -20.26
C GLY A 249 7.47 -9.30 -20.12
N GLN A 250 6.55 -9.27 -21.10
CA GLN A 250 5.45 -8.31 -21.20
C GLN A 250 4.36 -8.51 -20.13
N ASP A 251 4.34 -9.66 -19.50
CA ASP A 251 3.42 -10.03 -18.41
C ASP A 251 3.99 -9.73 -17.01
N THR A 252 5.17 -9.12 -16.93
CA THR A 252 5.75 -8.67 -15.67
C THR A 252 4.94 -7.51 -15.12
N LEU A 253 4.36 -7.70 -13.93
CA LEU A 253 3.65 -6.64 -13.22
C LEU A 253 4.62 -5.55 -12.76
N ILE A 254 4.34 -4.29 -13.12
CA ILE A 254 5.09 -3.12 -12.64
C ILE A 254 4.14 -2.22 -11.87
N GLN A 255 4.25 -2.19 -10.55
CA GLN A 255 3.48 -1.32 -9.68
C GLN A 255 4.24 -0.02 -9.42
N PHE A 256 3.64 1.11 -9.76
CA PHE A 256 4.11 2.44 -9.37
C PHE A 256 3.61 2.78 -7.96
N GLU A 257 4.49 3.40 -7.15
CA GLU A 257 4.24 3.67 -5.75
C GLU A 257 4.92 4.95 -5.28
N ASP A 258 4.17 5.81 -4.58
CA ASP A 258 4.69 7.04 -3.94
C ASP A 258 5.44 7.99 -4.89
N PHE A 259 5.00 8.11 -6.13
CA PHE A 259 5.44 9.16 -7.06
C PHE A 259 4.75 10.48 -6.75
N GLY A 260 5.35 11.61 -7.11
CA GLY A 260 4.69 12.91 -7.00
C GLY A 260 3.43 13.02 -7.86
N ASN A 261 2.41 13.73 -7.39
CA ASN A 261 1.08 13.79 -8.01
C ASN A 261 1.11 14.09 -9.51
N HIS A 262 1.91 15.05 -9.93
CA HIS A 262 2.01 15.44 -11.35
C HIS A 262 2.64 14.35 -12.23
N ASN A 263 3.47 13.46 -11.64
CA ASN A 263 4.11 12.35 -12.33
C ASN A 263 3.22 11.10 -12.38
N ALA A 264 2.53 10.78 -11.29
CA ALA A 264 1.79 9.54 -11.17
C ALA A 264 0.68 9.41 -12.23
N PHE A 265 -0.16 10.44 -12.45
CA PHE A 265 -1.20 10.41 -13.49
C PHE A 265 -0.64 10.37 -14.90
N ARG A 266 0.42 11.16 -15.18
CA ARG A 266 0.99 11.18 -16.53
C ARG A 266 1.69 9.87 -16.88
N PHE A 267 2.36 9.24 -15.93
CA PHE A 267 2.97 7.93 -16.12
C PHE A 267 1.92 6.82 -16.23
N LEU A 268 0.89 6.84 -15.38
CA LEU A 268 -0.21 5.90 -15.51
C LEU A 268 -0.84 5.99 -16.92
N ARG A 269 -1.16 7.19 -17.41
CA ARG A 269 -1.70 7.38 -18.78
C ARG A 269 -0.73 6.94 -19.87
N LYS A 270 0.58 7.20 -19.70
CA LYS A 270 1.60 6.89 -20.68
C LYS A 270 1.82 5.38 -20.83
N TYR A 271 1.76 4.64 -19.72
CA TYR A 271 2.23 3.26 -19.70
C TYR A 271 1.14 2.21 -19.58
N ARG A 272 -0.05 2.53 -19.06
CA ARG A 272 -1.08 1.54 -18.76
C ARG A 272 -1.55 0.70 -19.96
N GLU A 273 -1.52 1.25 -21.17
CA GLU A 273 -1.91 0.55 -22.40
C GLU A 273 -0.75 -0.20 -23.07
N LYS A 274 0.48 0.05 -22.64
CA LYS A 274 1.70 -0.56 -23.23
C LYS A 274 2.27 -1.68 -22.37
N TYR A 275 2.10 -1.59 -21.04
CA TYR A 275 2.75 -2.44 -20.06
C TYR A 275 1.73 -2.97 -19.06
N CYS A 276 2.07 -4.11 -18.44
CA CYS A 276 1.30 -4.65 -17.31
C CYS A 276 1.60 -3.82 -16.06
N THR A 277 0.95 -2.68 -15.92
CA THR A 277 1.24 -1.70 -14.87
C THR A 277 0.00 -1.10 -14.24
N PHE A 278 0.11 -0.71 -13.00
CA PHE A 278 -0.86 0.12 -12.29
C PHE A 278 -0.15 1.05 -11.29
N ASN A 279 -0.86 2.08 -10.84
CA ASN A 279 -0.44 2.93 -9.74
C ASN A 279 -1.33 2.65 -8.52
N ASP A 280 -0.72 2.23 -7.41
CA ASP A 280 -1.47 1.83 -6.22
C ASP A 280 -2.07 3.02 -5.46
N ASP A 281 -1.40 4.19 -5.47
CA ASP A 281 -1.91 5.41 -4.83
C ASP A 281 -3.19 5.93 -5.50
N ILE A 282 -3.33 5.69 -6.81
CA ILE A 282 -4.52 6.06 -7.59
C ILE A 282 -5.54 4.92 -7.58
N GLN A 283 -5.18 3.74 -8.10
CA GLN A 283 -6.11 2.66 -8.41
C GLN A 283 -6.37 1.74 -7.21
N GLY A 284 -5.33 1.44 -6.41
CA GLY A 284 -5.49 0.66 -5.16
C GLY A 284 -6.30 1.44 -4.12
N THR A 285 -5.99 2.72 -3.95
CA THR A 285 -6.73 3.62 -3.05
C THR A 285 -8.18 3.78 -3.50
N ALA A 286 -8.41 3.90 -4.81
CA ALA A 286 -9.76 3.94 -5.36
C ALA A 286 -10.56 2.68 -5.01
N SER A 287 -9.94 1.53 -5.19
CA SER A 287 -10.59 0.23 -4.96
C SER A 287 -10.97 0.03 -3.48
N VAL A 288 -10.05 0.30 -2.54
CA VAL A 288 -10.34 0.12 -1.12
C VAL A 288 -11.38 1.12 -0.59
N ALA A 289 -11.34 2.37 -1.05
CA ALA A 289 -12.33 3.36 -0.67
C ALA A 289 -13.73 3.02 -1.20
N LEU A 290 -13.82 2.57 -2.45
CA LEU A 290 -15.09 2.10 -3.02
C LEU A 290 -15.60 0.87 -2.26
N ALA A 291 -14.74 -0.09 -1.91
CA ALA A 291 -15.13 -1.24 -1.08
C ALA A 291 -15.76 -0.81 0.25
N GLY A 292 -15.15 0.16 0.91
CA GLY A 292 -15.68 0.75 2.14
C GLY A 292 -17.07 1.40 1.94
N LEU A 293 -17.27 2.14 0.84
CA LEU A 293 -18.57 2.73 0.49
C LEU A 293 -19.61 1.65 0.19
N LEU A 294 -19.25 0.60 -0.54
CA LEU A 294 -20.14 -0.53 -0.83
C LEU A 294 -20.52 -1.31 0.44
N ALA A 295 -19.61 -1.47 1.38
CA ALA A 295 -19.91 -2.04 2.69
C ALA A 295 -20.82 -1.10 3.52
N ALA A 296 -20.56 0.20 3.51
CA ALA A 296 -21.34 1.20 4.22
C ALA A 296 -22.79 1.28 3.67
N GLN A 297 -22.99 1.23 2.36
CA GLN A 297 -24.34 1.22 1.77
C GLN A 297 -25.19 0.05 2.26
N ARG A 298 -24.61 -1.15 2.46
CA ARG A 298 -25.32 -2.32 3.02
C ARG A 298 -25.78 -2.04 4.46
N ALA A 299 -24.93 -1.38 5.26
CA ALA A 299 -25.26 -1.03 6.63
C ALA A 299 -26.32 0.07 6.73
N ILE A 300 -26.44 0.95 5.73
CA ILE A 300 -27.43 2.04 5.66
C ILE A 300 -28.72 1.57 4.97
N GLY A 301 -28.65 0.58 4.08
CA GLY A 301 -29.78 0.12 3.29
C GLY A 301 -30.15 1.02 2.11
N LYS A 302 -29.20 1.87 1.63
CA LYS A 302 -29.39 2.76 0.47
C LYS A 302 -28.39 2.41 -0.62
N PRO A 303 -28.81 2.35 -1.91
CA PRO A 303 -27.91 2.05 -3.01
C PRO A 303 -26.88 3.17 -3.22
N LEU A 304 -25.71 2.84 -3.79
CA LEU A 304 -24.63 3.78 -4.05
C LEU A 304 -25.10 5.01 -4.86
N THR A 305 -26.05 4.81 -5.77
CA THR A 305 -26.63 5.85 -6.62
C THR A 305 -27.40 6.95 -5.86
N GLU A 306 -27.81 6.72 -4.63
CA GLU A 306 -28.46 7.72 -3.77
C GLU A 306 -27.46 8.51 -2.91
N HIS A 307 -26.20 8.04 -2.82
CA HIS A 307 -25.18 8.74 -2.04
C HIS A 307 -24.64 9.96 -2.77
N ARG A 308 -24.34 11.00 -1.99
CA ARG A 308 -23.60 12.18 -2.41
C ARG A 308 -22.29 12.21 -1.63
N VAL A 309 -21.17 12.28 -2.34
CA VAL A 309 -19.84 12.18 -1.77
C VAL A 309 -19.13 13.53 -1.89
N LEU A 310 -18.59 14.03 -0.78
CA LEU A 310 -17.77 15.23 -0.75
C LEU A 310 -16.34 14.85 -0.31
N PHE A 311 -15.38 15.13 -1.18
CA PHE A 311 -13.97 14.92 -0.92
C PHE A 311 -13.33 16.16 -0.26
N LEU A 312 -12.48 15.92 0.73
CA LEU A 312 -11.50 16.89 1.19
C LEU A 312 -10.13 16.48 0.64
N GLY A 313 -9.68 17.21 -0.36
CA GLY A 313 -8.58 16.89 -1.26
C GLY A 313 -9.10 16.63 -2.68
N ALA A 314 -8.36 17.11 -3.69
CA ALA A 314 -8.67 16.93 -5.11
C ALA A 314 -7.42 16.46 -5.88
N GLY A 315 -6.51 15.75 -5.21
CA GLY A 315 -5.33 15.14 -5.80
C GLY A 315 -5.61 13.73 -6.36
N GLU A 316 -4.56 12.97 -6.61
CA GLU A 316 -4.58 11.66 -7.26
C GLU A 316 -5.54 10.67 -6.59
N ALA A 317 -5.45 10.54 -5.27
CA ALA A 317 -6.30 9.63 -4.53
C ALA A 317 -7.78 10.01 -4.67
N ALA A 318 -8.14 11.29 -4.51
CA ALA A 318 -9.52 11.77 -4.65
C ALA A 318 -10.07 11.50 -6.06
N LEU A 319 -9.30 11.85 -7.09
CA LEU A 319 -9.70 11.67 -8.49
C LEU A 319 -9.81 10.20 -8.89
N GLY A 320 -8.90 9.37 -8.39
CA GLY A 320 -8.96 7.91 -8.59
C GLY A 320 -10.20 7.30 -7.95
N ILE A 321 -10.48 7.63 -6.68
CA ILE A 321 -11.67 7.16 -5.95
C ILE A 321 -12.94 7.63 -6.67
N ALA A 322 -13.02 8.93 -7.02
CA ALA A 322 -14.16 9.51 -7.70
C ALA A 322 -14.45 8.82 -9.05
N SER A 323 -13.42 8.57 -9.84
CA SER A 323 -13.54 7.88 -11.13
C SER A 323 -14.08 6.46 -10.99
N LEU A 324 -13.61 5.72 -9.97
CA LEU A 324 -14.08 4.36 -9.72
C LEU A 324 -15.50 4.33 -9.14
N ILE A 325 -15.88 5.31 -8.31
CA ILE A 325 -17.28 5.48 -7.85
C ILE A 325 -18.20 5.77 -9.03
N VAL A 326 -17.80 6.65 -9.96
CA VAL A 326 -18.56 6.93 -11.20
C VAL A 326 -18.76 5.65 -11.98
N MET A 327 -17.73 4.85 -12.18
CA MET A 327 -17.82 3.57 -12.88
C MET A 327 -18.80 2.60 -12.17
N ALA A 328 -18.74 2.51 -10.85
CA ALA A 328 -19.67 1.67 -10.08
C ALA A 328 -21.12 2.17 -10.17
N MET A 329 -21.36 3.47 -10.15
CA MET A 329 -22.70 4.05 -10.33
C MET A 329 -23.23 3.85 -11.75
N MET A 330 -22.37 3.88 -12.77
CA MET A 330 -22.75 3.58 -14.15
C MET A 330 -23.20 2.12 -14.34
N GLU A 331 -22.52 1.18 -13.69
CA GLU A 331 -23.00 -0.23 -13.68
C GLU A 331 -24.38 -0.39 -13.01
N LEU A 332 -24.72 0.50 -12.09
CA LEU A 332 -26.04 0.55 -11.44
C LEU A 332 -27.07 1.34 -12.25
N GLY A 333 -26.74 1.77 -13.47
CA GLY A 333 -27.66 2.35 -14.43
C GLY A 333 -27.66 3.86 -14.55
N LEU A 334 -26.80 4.58 -13.82
CA LEU A 334 -26.64 6.02 -14.03
C LEU A 334 -25.82 6.30 -15.30
N THR A 335 -26.09 7.43 -15.96
CA THR A 335 -25.17 7.99 -16.94
C THR A 335 -23.93 8.54 -16.25
N GLN A 336 -22.84 8.70 -16.99
CA GLN A 336 -21.61 9.28 -16.47
C GLN A 336 -21.81 10.69 -15.91
N ALA A 337 -22.65 11.49 -16.56
CA ALA A 337 -22.99 12.84 -16.11
C ALA A 337 -23.72 12.82 -14.75
N GLU A 338 -24.79 12.03 -14.65
CA GLU A 338 -25.53 11.86 -13.38
C GLU A 338 -24.67 11.34 -12.23
N ALA A 339 -23.75 10.41 -12.51
CA ALA A 339 -22.83 9.90 -11.51
C ALA A 339 -21.84 10.98 -11.05
N ARG A 340 -21.30 11.77 -11.98
CA ARG A 340 -20.39 12.89 -11.65
C ARG A 340 -21.06 13.98 -10.83
N GLU A 341 -22.34 14.29 -11.06
CA GLU A 341 -23.09 15.26 -10.27
C GLU A 341 -23.21 14.90 -8.78
N LYS A 342 -23.01 13.64 -8.44
CA LYS A 342 -23.05 13.17 -7.04
C LYS A 342 -21.73 13.33 -6.31
N ILE A 343 -20.65 13.72 -7.00
CA ILE A 343 -19.29 13.76 -6.47
C ILE A 343 -18.79 15.20 -6.45
N TRP A 344 -18.46 15.68 -5.27
CA TRP A 344 -17.95 17.02 -5.01
C TRP A 344 -16.55 16.97 -4.43
N MET A 345 -15.73 17.97 -4.72
CA MET A 345 -14.35 18.05 -4.23
C MET A 345 -14.05 19.43 -3.67
N TYR A 346 -13.29 19.46 -2.59
CA TYR A 346 -12.82 20.67 -1.92
C TYR A 346 -11.29 20.56 -1.73
N ASP A 347 -10.53 21.48 -2.33
CA ASP A 347 -9.07 21.51 -2.22
C ASP A 347 -8.57 22.67 -1.34
N ALA A 348 -7.25 22.92 -1.33
CA ALA A 348 -6.65 24.04 -0.60
C ALA A 348 -7.13 25.43 -1.05
N HIS A 349 -7.75 25.53 -2.22
CA HIS A 349 -8.28 26.76 -2.81
C HIS A 349 -9.82 26.86 -2.75
N GLY A 350 -10.47 25.88 -2.10
CA GLY A 350 -11.92 25.85 -1.94
C GLY A 350 -12.64 24.79 -2.77
N LEU A 351 -13.94 24.94 -2.92
CA LEU A 351 -14.79 24.03 -3.66
C LEU A 351 -14.45 24.03 -5.16
N LEU A 352 -14.43 22.86 -5.80
CA LEU A 352 -14.24 22.72 -7.23
C LEU A 352 -15.51 23.13 -7.99
N VAL A 353 -15.53 24.35 -8.48
CA VAL A 353 -16.62 24.94 -9.25
C VAL A 353 -16.09 25.62 -10.51
N LYS A 354 -16.94 25.76 -11.53
CA LYS A 354 -16.57 26.29 -12.87
C LYS A 354 -16.08 27.73 -12.84
N ASP A 355 -16.59 28.54 -11.89
CA ASP A 355 -16.32 29.99 -11.76
C ASP A 355 -15.22 30.28 -10.72
N ARG A 356 -14.47 29.27 -10.22
CA ARG A 356 -13.37 29.48 -9.27
C ARG A 356 -12.20 30.25 -9.90
N ALA A 357 -11.51 31.05 -9.07
CA ALA A 357 -10.38 31.88 -9.53
C ALA A 357 -9.12 31.04 -9.86
N HIS A 358 -8.91 29.91 -9.18
CA HIS A 358 -7.76 29.04 -9.40
C HIS A 358 -8.02 28.05 -10.53
N LYS A 359 -7.03 27.90 -11.42
CA LYS A 359 -7.08 26.90 -12.51
C LYS A 359 -7.09 25.50 -11.95
N THR A 360 -7.89 24.65 -12.56
CA THR A 360 -7.92 23.21 -12.36
C THR A 360 -7.08 22.51 -13.43
N ASP A 361 -6.60 21.32 -13.12
CA ASP A 361 -6.02 20.45 -14.14
C ASP A 361 -7.12 19.67 -14.91
N ALA A 362 -6.75 19.07 -16.03
CA ALA A 362 -7.69 18.34 -16.89
C ALA A 362 -8.40 17.17 -16.19
N ASN A 363 -7.81 16.59 -15.14
CA ASN A 363 -8.43 15.50 -14.39
C ASN A 363 -9.47 16.03 -13.40
N GLN A 364 -9.27 17.24 -12.88
CA GLN A 364 -10.21 17.92 -11.99
C GLN A 364 -11.39 18.51 -12.77
N GLU A 365 -11.17 18.96 -14.02
CA GLU A 365 -12.20 19.60 -14.85
C GLU A 365 -13.47 18.77 -15.02
N VAL A 366 -13.34 17.44 -15.05
CA VAL A 366 -14.48 16.54 -15.21
C VAL A 366 -15.41 16.48 -14.00
N PHE A 367 -14.99 17.02 -12.86
CA PHE A 367 -15.73 17.08 -11.59
C PHE A 367 -16.10 18.52 -11.19
N LEU A 368 -15.97 19.48 -12.10
CA LEU A 368 -16.41 20.85 -11.85
C LEU A 368 -17.93 20.97 -11.88
N HIS A 369 -18.48 21.61 -10.87
CA HIS A 369 -19.90 21.91 -10.75
C HIS A 369 -20.20 23.39 -10.98
N ASP A 370 -21.45 23.74 -11.23
CA ASP A 370 -21.91 25.10 -11.09
C ASP A 370 -21.87 25.49 -9.61
N SER A 371 -21.52 26.75 -9.31
CA SER A 371 -21.38 27.20 -7.93
C SER A 371 -22.72 27.08 -7.18
N PRO A 372 -22.78 26.40 -6.03
CA PRO A 372 -24.00 26.27 -5.25
C PRO A 372 -24.26 27.48 -4.35
N GLY A 373 -23.48 28.57 -4.51
CA GLY A 373 -23.48 29.77 -3.70
C GLY A 373 -22.14 30.00 -3.00
N THR A 374 -22.09 30.90 -2.04
CA THR A 374 -20.87 31.25 -1.32
C THR A 374 -20.45 30.09 -0.38
N VAL A 375 -19.31 29.47 -0.67
CA VAL A 375 -18.68 28.41 0.12
C VAL A 375 -17.25 28.85 0.43
N GLN A 376 -16.97 29.20 1.68
CA GLN A 376 -15.65 29.67 2.11
C GLN A 376 -14.85 28.58 2.86
N THR A 377 -15.54 27.74 3.58
CA THR A 377 -14.95 26.67 4.41
C THR A 377 -15.46 25.29 3.99
N PHE A 378 -14.76 24.24 4.42
CA PHE A 378 -15.25 22.88 4.22
C PHE A 378 -16.57 22.61 4.95
N LEU A 379 -16.78 23.27 6.11
CA LEU A 379 -18.06 23.21 6.83
C LEU A 379 -19.20 23.83 6.01
N ASP A 380 -18.96 24.96 5.33
CA ASP A 380 -19.95 25.55 4.42
C ASP A 380 -20.28 24.61 3.26
N ALA A 381 -19.26 23.92 2.71
CA ALA A 381 -19.46 22.90 1.68
C ALA A 381 -20.36 21.76 2.19
N VAL A 382 -20.11 21.25 3.38
CA VAL A 382 -20.93 20.20 4.00
C VAL A 382 -22.39 20.66 4.18
N ASN A 383 -22.61 21.87 4.70
CA ASN A 383 -23.95 22.41 4.93
C ASN A 383 -24.72 22.70 3.64
N THR A 384 -24.02 23.13 2.59
CA THR A 384 -24.62 23.48 1.30
C THR A 384 -24.91 22.25 0.45
N ILE A 385 -23.93 21.33 0.31
CA ILE A 385 -24.00 20.15 -0.54
C ILE A 385 -24.82 19.04 0.13
N LYS A 386 -24.82 18.99 1.46
CA LYS A 386 -25.48 17.97 2.30
C LYS A 386 -25.06 16.54 1.89
N PRO A 387 -23.76 16.22 1.95
CA PRO A 387 -23.25 14.92 1.54
C PRO A 387 -23.71 13.83 2.51
N THR A 388 -23.83 12.61 2.01
CA THR A 388 -24.02 11.40 2.83
C THR A 388 -22.69 10.78 3.27
N ALA A 389 -21.62 11.09 2.52
CA ALA A 389 -20.27 10.64 2.79
C ALA A 389 -19.27 11.79 2.64
N ILE A 390 -18.32 11.89 3.56
CA ILE A 390 -17.13 12.71 3.42
C ILE A 390 -15.90 11.81 3.39
N ILE A 391 -14.98 12.09 2.45
CA ILE A 391 -13.74 11.33 2.26
C ILE A 391 -12.56 12.30 2.29
N GLY A 392 -11.71 12.15 3.28
CA GLY A 392 -10.48 12.91 3.43
C GLY A 392 -9.29 12.19 2.84
N VAL A 393 -8.61 12.86 1.89
CA VAL A 393 -7.41 12.39 1.18
C VAL A 393 -6.46 13.55 0.90
N ALA A 394 -6.42 14.50 1.82
CA ALA A 394 -5.64 15.73 1.67
C ALA A 394 -4.15 15.59 2.03
N GLY A 395 -3.77 14.51 2.74
CA GLY A 395 -2.41 14.33 3.27
C GLY A 395 -2.03 15.37 4.34
N ALA A 396 -3.01 16.10 4.85
CA ALA A 396 -2.88 17.12 5.88
C ALA A 396 -4.05 16.98 6.87
N GLY A 397 -3.76 16.81 8.13
CA GLY A 397 -4.78 16.67 9.18
C GLY A 397 -4.37 17.41 10.46
N PRO A 398 -5.31 17.58 11.40
CA PRO A 398 -6.75 17.29 11.33
C PRO A 398 -7.52 18.39 10.58
N LEU A 399 -8.41 18.01 9.67
CA LEU A 399 -9.23 18.94 8.85
C LEU A 399 -10.72 18.65 8.94
N PHE A 400 -11.14 17.46 9.36
CA PHE A 400 -12.53 17.19 9.77
C PHE A 400 -12.72 17.70 11.19
N THR A 401 -13.00 18.99 11.32
CA THR A 401 -13.23 19.62 12.63
C THR A 401 -14.46 19.03 13.34
N HIS A 402 -14.56 19.26 14.64
CA HIS A 402 -15.73 18.83 15.42
C HIS A 402 -17.04 19.34 14.80
N ASP A 403 -17.06 20.58 14.27
CA ASP A 403 -18.25 21.16 13.65
C ASP A 403 -18.61 20.45 12.34
N VAL A 404 -17.62 20.03 11.54
CA VAL A 404 -17.83 19.22 10.33
C VAL A 404 -18.46 17.87 10.70
N ILE A 405 -17.88 17.14 11.68
CA ILE A 405 -18.40 15.85 12.12
C ILE A 405 -19.82 15.98 12.69
N LYS A 406 -20.07 17.04 13.48
CA LYS A 406 -21.38 17.35 14.03
C LYS A 406 -22.40 17.66 12.94
N ALA A 407 -22.03 18.44 11.92
CA ALA A 407 -22.88 18.73 10.77
C ALA A 407 -23.25 17.44 10.01
N MET A 408 -22.27 16.57 9.75
CA MET A 408 -22.52 15.26 9.15
C MET A 408 -23.50 14.41 9.97
N GLY A 409 -23.34 14.37 11.29
CA GLY A 409 -24.23 13.66 12.22
C GLY A 409 -25.63 14.27 12.31
N SER A 410 -25.80 15.56 12.00
CA SER A 410 -27.10 16.23 11.97
C SER A 410 -27.83 16.03 10.65
N LEU A 411 -27.09 15.95 9.54
CA LEU A 411 -27.62 15.76 8.18
C LEU A 411 -27.99 14.30 7.88
N ASN A 412 -27.35 13.34 8.55
CA ASN A 412 -27.48 11.93 8.25
C ASN A 412 -27.72 11.11 9.53
N GLU A 413 -28.58 10.13 9.47
CA GLU A 413 -28.79 9.17 10.55
C GLU A 413 -27.51 8.36 10.79
N ARG A 414 -26.88 7.87 9.72
CA ARG A 414 -25.60 7.15 9.72
C ARG A 414 -24.61 7.78 8.73
N PRO A 415 -23.91 8.85 9.13
CA PRO A 415 -22.95 9.51 8.25
C PRO A 415 -21.75 8.61 7.93
N ILE A 416 -21.27 8.64 6.69
CA ILE A 416 -20.03 7.98 6.27
C ILE A 416 -18.89 8.98 6.41
N ILE A 417 -17.88 8.65 7.22
CA ILE A 417 -16.70 9.51 7.48
C ILE A 417 -15.45 8.68 7.26
N PHE A 418 -14.76 8.91 6.15
CA PHE A 418 -13.52 8.24 5.78
C PHE A 418 -12.35 9.21 5.86
N ALA A 419 -11.46 9.00 6.84
CA ALA A 419 -10.23 9.79 7.06
C ALA A 419 -9.03 8.97 6.54
N LEU A 420 -8.78 9.00 5.22
CA LEU A 420 -7.89 8.05 4.56
C LEU A 420 -6.43 8.52 4.44
N SER A 421 -6.09 9.73 4.89
CA SER A 421 -4.71 10.21 4.86
C SER A 421 -3.80 9.42 5.80
N ASN A 422 -2.58 9.13 5.35
CA ASN A 422 -1.54 8.40 6.06
C ASN A 422 -0.30 9.28 6.30
N PRO A 423 0.47 9.07 7.37
CA PRO A 423 0.22 8.18 8.52
C PRO A 423 -0.85 8.72 9.49
N THR A 424 -1.08 8.04 10.61
CA THR A 424 -2.17 8.34 11.57
C THR A 424 -2.23 9.82 12.01
N ASN A 425 -1.07 10.47 12.20
CA ASN A 425 -0.98 11.89 12.58
C ASN A 425 -1.33 12.86 11.43
N LYS A 426 -1.60 12.36 10.24
CA LYS A 426 -2.06 13.11 9.06
C LYS A 426 -3.53 12.82 8.74
N ALA A 427 -4.18 11.91 9.48
CA ALA A 427 -5.60 11.62 9.32
C ALA A 427 -6.45 12.87 9.57
N GLU A 428 -7.53 13.04 8.85
CA GLU A 428 -8.40 14.22 8.90
C GLU A 428 -9.15 14.36 10.22
N CYS A 429 -9.42 13.25 10.91
CA CYS A 429 -9.88 13.20 12.30
C CYS A 429 -9.51 11.85 12.91
N THR A 430 -9.68 11.72 14.21
CA THR A 430 -9.52 10.46 14.93
C THR A 430 -10.82 9.65 14.94
N ALA A 431 -10.71 8.34 15.17
CA ALA A 431 -11.87 7.48 15.36
C ALA A 431 -12.68 7.87 16.63
N GLU A 432 -11.97 8.28 17.69
CA GLU A 432 -12.58 8.74 18.94
C GLU A 432 -13.47 9.97 18.72
N GLU A 433 -12.96 10.98 17.99
CA GLU A 433 -13.75 12.19 17.64
C GLU A 433 -14.97 11.81 16.80
N ALA A 434 -14.78 10.99 15.76
CA ALA A 434 -15.87 10.60 14.87
C ALA A 434 -16.99 9.85 15.61
N TYR A 435 -16.65 8.84 16.40
CA TYR A 435 -17.65 8.07 17.15
C TYR A 435 -18.27 8.85 18.31
N THR A 436 -17.48 9.63 19.05
CA THR A 436 -17.98 10.39 20.19
C THR A 436 -18.98 11.46 19.75
N ILE A 437 -18.62 12.27 18.75
CA ILE A 437 -19.45 13.39 18.27
C ILE A 437 -20.73 12.89 17.61
N THR A 438 -20.67 11.77 16.90
CA THR A 438 -21.83 11.17 16.24
C THR A 438 -22.61 10.20 17.13
N ASN A 439 -22.22 10.05 18.40
CA ASN A 439 -22.78 9.09 19.33
C ASN A 439 -22.79 7.64 18.77
N GLY A 440 -21.70 7.24 18.15
CA GLY A 440 -21.51 5.90 17.54
C GLY A 440 -22.32 5.64 16.28
N ARG A 441 -22.96 6.66 15.69
CA ARG A 441 -23.79 6.48 14.48
C ARG A 441 -23.00 6.46 13.18
N CYS A 442 -21.81 7.08 13.13
CA CYS A 442 -21.03 7.14 11.91
C CYS A 442 -20.50 5.76 11.49
N LEU A 443 -20.31 5.60 10.20
CA LEU A 443 -19.53 4.54 9.59
C LEU A 443 -18.15 5.13 9.32
N PHE A 444 -17.17 4.74 10.13
CA PHE A 444 -15.83 5.32 10.10
C PHE A 444 -14.81 4.35 9.55
N ALA A 445 -13.94 4.85 8.70
CA ALA A 445 -12.71 4.17 8.28
C ALA A 445 -11.55 5.16 8.16
N SER A 446 -10.34 4.66 8.36
CA SER A 446 -9.10 5.43 8.26
C SER A 446 -8.05 4.69 7.43
N GLY A 447 -7.07 5.43 6.88
CA GLY A 447 -5.98 4.82 6.11
C GLY A 447 -4.99 4.04 6.98
N SER A 448 -4.74 4.52 8.20
CA SER A 448 -3.91 3.84 9.22
C SER A 448 -4.78 3.31 10.35
N PRO A 449 -4.33 2.27 11.07
CA PRO A 449 -5.14 1.68 12.14
C PRO A 449 -5.33 2.65 13.31
N PHE A 450 -6.53 2.63 13.89
CA PHE A 450 -6.87 3.25 15.17
C PHE A 450 -7.31 2.18 16.16
N ASP A 451 -7.06 2.45 17.43
CA ASP A 451 -7.54 1.58 18.52
C ASP A 451 -9.07 1.57 18.63
N ALA A 452 -9.61 0.54 19.26
CA ALA A 452 -11.03 0.45 19.57
C ALA A 452 -11.46 1.60 20.48
N VAL A 453 -12.61 2.21 20.18
CA VAL A 453 -13.18 3.34 20.94
C VAL A 453 -14.31 2.85 21.80
N THR A 454 -14.23 3.13 23.12
CA THR A 454 -15.31 2.86 24.07
C THR A 454 -16.04 4.16 24.42
N LEU A 455 -17.31 4.26 24.08
CA LEU A 455 -18.13 5.42 24.44
C LEU A 455 -18.51 5.41 25.92
N SER A 456 -18.99 6.55 26.41
CA SER A 456 -19.41 6.74 27.80
C SER A 456 -20.56 5.80 28.25
N ASP A 457 -21.35 5.29 27.32
CA ASP A 457 -22.42 4.31 27.56
C ASP A 457 -21.93 2.85 27.53
N GLY A 458 -20.63 2.61 27.37
CA GLY A 458 -20.01 1.29 27.37
C GLY A 458 -20.00 0.59 26.00
N ARG A 459 -20.57 1.16 24.94
CA ARG A 459 -20.50 0.59 23.61
C ARG A 459 -19.07 0.69 23.07
N VAL A 460 -18.57 -0.39 22.48
CA VAL A 460 -17.24 -0.47 21.88
C VAL A 460 -17.35 -0.47 20.38
N PHE A 461 -16.56 0.38 19.70
CA PHE A 461 -16.48 0.49 18.26
C PHE A 461 -15.06 0.14 17.79
N ILE A 462 -14.96 -0.74 16.81
CA ILE A 462 -13.71 -1.06 16.15
C ILE A 462 -13.68 -0.29 14.85
N PRO A 463 -12.74 0.66 14.66
CA PRO A 463 -12.63 1.44 13.43
C PRO A 463 -12.33 0.56 12.22
N GLY A 464 -12.94 0.84 11.07
CA GLY A 464 -12.56 0.25 9.80
C GLY A 464 -11.22 0.83 9.31
N GLN A 465 -10.46 0.03 8.56
CA GLN A 465 -9.23 0.49 7.93
C GLN A 465 -9.33 0.39 6.41
N GLY A 466 -9.19 1.52 5.72
CA GLY A 466 -9.15 1.63 4.26
C GLY A 466 -7.71 1.70 3.75
N ASN A 467 -6.95 0.62 3.92
CA ASN A 467 -5.56 0.55 3.47
C ASN A 467 -5.43 -0.28 2.18
N ASN A 468 -4.57 0.16 1.28
CA ASN A 468 -4.33 -0.51 -0.01
C ASN A 468 -3.85 -1.96 0.14
N ALA A 469 -3.33 -2.35 1.31
CA ALA A 469 -2.94 -3.72 1.61
C ALA A 469 -4.09 -4.75 1.49
N TYR A 470 -5.34 -4.29 1.52
CA TYR A 470 -6.51 -5.12 1.25
C TYR A 470 -6.73 -5.38 -0.26
N ILE A 471 -6.08 -4.63 -1.14
CA ILE A 471 -6.31 -4.64 -2.59
C ILE A 471 -5.09 -5.18 -3.36
N PHE A 472 -3.93 -4.53 -3.22
CA PHE A 472 -2.81 -4.79 -4.11
C PHE A 472 -2.30 -6.24 -4.10
N PRO A 473 -2.33 -7.01 -2.98
CA PRO A 473 -1.88 -8.40 -3.03
C PRO A 473 -2.80 -9.28 -3.90
N GLY A 474 -4.12 -9.09 -3.79
CA GLY A 474 -5.12 -9.81 -4.59
C GLY A 474 -5.03 -9.46 -6.07
N VAL A 475 -4.90 -8.17 -6.40
CA VAL A 475 -4.69 -7.70 -7.78
C VAL A 475 -3.40 -8.30 -8.35
N ALA A 476 -2.30 -8.24 -7.61
CA ALA A 476 -1.02 -8.79 -8.05
C ALA A 476 -1.11 -10.31 -8.32
N MET A 477 -1.76 -11.05 -7.44
CA MET A 477 -1.95 -12.49 -7.63
C MET A 477 -2.77 -12.80 -8.88
N ALA A 478 -3.88 -12.06 -9.09
CA ALA A 478 -4.73 -12.23 -10.26
C ALA A 478 -3.96 -11.96 -11.56
N VAL A 479 -3.20 -10.85 -11.60
CA VAL A 479 -2.36 -10.46 -12.74
C VAL A 479 -1.28 -11.50 -13.04
N VAL A 480 -0.52 -11.91 -12.03
CA VAL A 480 0.57 -12.88 -12.19
C VAL A 480 0.06 -14.26 -12.62
N LEU A 481 -1.11 -14.68 -12.11
CA LEU A 481 -1.68 -15.98 -12.48
C LEU A 481 -2.31 -15.98 -13.88
N SER A 482 -2.89 -14.85 -14.29
CA SER A 482 -3.56 -14.75 -15.62
C SER A 482 -2.58 -14.43 -16.75
N GLY A 483 -1.39 -13.90 -16.45
CA GLY A 483 -0.39 -13.52 -17.47
C GLY A 483 -0.88 -12.40 -18.40
N VAL A 484 -1.72 -11.51 -17.90
CA VAL A 484 -2.22 -10.37 -18.68
C VAL A 484 -1.14 -9.36 -18.96
N ARG A 485 -1.29 -8.61 -20.05
CA ARG A 485 -0.35 -7.55 -20.46
C ARG A 485 -0.85 -6.15 -20.15
N HIS A 486 -2.11 -6.02 -19.76
CA HIS A 486 -2.77 -4.77 -19.38
C HIS A 486 -3.67 -5.00 -18.18
N ILE A 487 -3.82 -3.98 -17.33
CA ILE A 487 -4.69 -3.99 -16.17
C ILE A 487 -5.76 -2.91 -16.36
N CYS A 488 -7.00 -3.32 -16.66
CA CYS A 488 -8.12 -2.41 -16.82
C CYS A 488 -8.71 -2.00 -15.46
N ASP A 489 -9.40 -0.86 -15.41
CA ASP A 489 -10.00 -0.35 -14.17
C ASP A 489 -11.12 -1.28 -13.64
N THR A 490 -11.70 -2.11 -14.49
CA THR A 490 -12.66 -3.14 -14.06
C THR A 490 -12.06 -4.16 -13.08
N VAL A 491 -10.76 -4.43 -13.14
CA VAL A 491 -10.06 -5.28 -12.16
C VAL A 491 -10.17 -4.68 -10.75
N PHE A 492 -9.98 -3.37 -10.64
CA PHE A 492 -10.07 -2.63 -9.36
C PHE A 492 -11.52 -2.51 -8.88
N LEU A 493 -12.47 -2.38 -9.79
CA LEU A 493 -13.90 -2.39 -9.48
C LEU A 493 -14.34 -3.76 -8.93
N GLU A 494 -13.95 -4.84 -9.57
CA GLU A 494 -14.25 -6.19 -9.10
C GLU A 494 -13.55 -6.52 -7.77
N ALA A 495 -12.30 -6.05 -7.59
CA ALA A 495 -11.60 -6.17 -6.31
C ALA A 495 -12.36 -5.44 -5.19
N ALA A 496 -12.86 -4.23 -5.47
CA ALA A 496 -13.66 -3.46 -4.51
C ALA A 496 -14.96 -4.17 -4.15
N LYS A 497 -15.70 -4.68 -5.13
CA LYS A 497 -16.94 -5.44 -4.91
C LYS A 497 -16.71 -6.71 -4.11
N THR A 498 -15.59 -7.39 -4.36
CA THR A 498 -15.23 -8.64 -3.68
C THR A 498 -14.83 -8.40 -2.24
N LEU A 499 -14.11 -7.30 -1.98
CA LEU A 499 -13.70 -6.91 -0.63
C LEU A 499 -14.88 -6.43 0.22
N ALA A 500 -15.84 -5.72 -0.39
CA ALA A 500 -17.04 -5.23 0.29
C ALA A 500 -17.95 -6.36 0.76
#